data_66f1f8c3b218b200024bcb09aae4ba61
#
_entry.id   66f1f8c3b218b200024bcb09aae4ba61
#
_cell.length_a   1.000
_cell.length_b   1.000
_cell.length_c   1.000
_cell.angle_alpha   90.00
_cell.angle_beta   90.00
_cell.angle_gamma   90.00
#
_symmetry.space_group_name_H-M   'P 1'
#
loop_
_entity.id
_entity.type
_entity.pdbx_description
1 polymer ?
#
loop_
_entity_poly.entity_id
_entity_poly.type
_entity_poly.pdbx_seq_one_letter_code
_entity_poly.pdbx_strand_id
1 'polypeptide(L)'
;LRKSFGANQATGSPAWLAGPAALALLFLLIPFGALVMRVHWGQIPQLLATTQSQDALWLSLKTCLTSTALCIVFGVPLALWLSQVRNSFFPRLVRTIVTLPMVLPPVVAGLVLLITWGRMGILGSKLDLLGIQIGFTTLAVVIAQTFVAMPFLITSLEGALRTRGFQYEAAARGLGASRSRTLVQVTLPLSAPAIVSATALAFSRCLGEFGATITFAGSLQAISRTLPLEVYLQRETDTDLALSLSLVIIALAIVMVGGTQVLSDYWYARLMGRHQQTANSGTLGAISGLSKKKKRDIQAGPGVHLDAKIAVRHLDVNLDFAPGSATALLGPNGAGKSTIISLLAGTLVPDSGSLKWSRNQPRIVLLAQDPALFPHMSVLRNVVFGLRCLGIDTDRAEKLARAQLAAVGMQTLEKRRPHQLSGGQKQRVAIARAMAIEPDVVLLDEPMASLDVEVADQLRLLLRERIGGATTIQVTHDLTDVIALDCQVVVLKHGQVTQRGYWRDLFEETQDRFLQQLTRKAQLDNAIK
;
A
#
# COMPACT_ATOMS: atom_id res chain seq x y z
N LEU A 1 -37.42 -0.25 -34.37
CA LEU A 1 -37.33 -0.31 -32.90
C LEU A 1 -36.05 -1.05 -32.49
N ARG A 2 -34.89 -0.41 -32.58
CA ARG A 2 -33.60 -0.85 -32.02
C ARG A 2 -33.44 -0.17 -30.67
N LYS A 3 -33.66 -0.89 -29.57
CA LYS A 3 -33.26 -0.47 -28.24
C LYS A 3 -31.75 -0.51 -28.13
N SER A 4 -31.15 0.65 -27.85
CA SER A 4 -29.76 0.83 -27.49
C SER A 4 -29.38 -0.07 -26.31
N PHE A 5 -28.51 -1.05 -26.53
CA PHE A 5 -27.81 -1.76 -25.47
C PHE A 5 -26.71 -0.81 -24.95
N GLY A 6 -27.01 -0.11 -23.88
CA GLY A 6 -26.02 0.63 -23.11
C GLY A 6 -25.09 -0.35 -22.40
N ALA A 7 -23.81 -0.20 -22.69
CA ALA A 7 -22.73 -0.95 -22.03
C ALA A 7 -22.65 -0.58 -20.54
N ASN A 8 -23.20 -1.45 -19.70
CA ASN A 8 -22.87 -1.51 -18.29
C ASN A 8 -22.68 -2.99 -17.94
N GLN A 9 -21.59 -3.59 -18.48
CA GLN A 9 -21.10 -4.88 -18.00
C GLN A 9 -20.25 -4.63 -16.75
N ALA A 10 -20.91 -4.22 -15.65
CA ALA A 10 -20.46 -4.63 -14.34
C ALA A 10 -20.48 -6.17 -14.34
N THR A 11 -19.40 -6.80 -13.94
CA THR A 11 -19.28 -8.24 -13.71
C THR A 11 -20.28 -8.62 -12.64
N GLY A 12 -21.54 -8.82 -13.04
CA GLY A 12 -22.62 -9.23 -12.15
C GLY A 12 -22.31 -10.62 -11.62
N SER A 13 -22.30 -10.78 -10.30
CA SER A 13 -22.26 -12.10 -9.69
C SER A 13 -23.42 -12.96 -10.24
N PRO A 14 -23.21 -14.28 -10.46
CA PRO A 14 -24.26 -15.16 -10.92
C PRO A 14 -25.54 -15.02 -10.08
N ALA A 15 -26.71 -14.95 -10.73
CA ALA A 15 -27.98 -14.68 -10.06
C ALA A 15 -28.31 -15.68 -8.94
N TRP A 16 -27.80 -16.91 -9.04
CA TRP A 16 -28.04 -17.96 -8.00
C TRP A 16 -27.37 -17.59 -6.65
N LEU A 17 -26.33 -16.73 -6.62
CA LEU A 17 -25.71 -16.27 -5.37
C LEU A 17 -26.65 -15.36 -4.54
N ALA A 18 -27.63 -14.72 -5.17
CA ALA A 18 -28.56 -13.84 -4.47
C ALA A 18 -29.43 -14.59 -3.42
N GLY A 19 -29.82 -15.82 -3.69
CA GLY A 19 -30.60 -16.63 -2.76
C GLY A 19 -29.86 -16.93 -1.45
N PRO A 20 -28.69 -17.60 -1.48
CA PRO A 20 -27.90 -17.83 -0.28
C PRO A 20 -27.48 -16.52 0.43
N ALA A 21 -27.17 -15.45 -0.31
CA ALA A 21 -26.83 -14.16 0.28
C ALA A 21 -28.00 -13.53 1.03
N ALA A 22 -29.23 -13.58 0.46
CA ALA A 22 -30.43 -13.09 1.12
C ALA A 22 -30.76 -13.89 2.39
N LEU A 23 -30.62 -15.23 2.34
CA LEU A 23 -30.83 -16.10 3.50
C LEU A 23 -29.81 -15.79 4.62
N ALA A 24 -28.55 -15.62 4.28
CA ALA A 24 -27.51 -15.25 5.24
C ALA A 24 -27.80 -13.88 5.89
N LEU A 25 -28.18 -12.89 5.08
CA LEU A 25 -28.55 -11.56 5.58
C LEU A 25 -29.79 -11.63 6.50
N LEU A 26 -30.79 -12.39 6.12
CA LEU A 26 -32.02 -12.58 6.90
C LEU A 26 -31.70 -13.26 8.23
N PHE A 27 -30.90 -14.33 8.22
CA PHE A 27 -30.42 -15.01 9.43
C PHE A 27 -29.70 -14.04 10.40
N LEU A 28 -28.90 -13.12 9.90
CA LEU A 28 -28.22 -12.12 10.73
C LEU A 28 -29.16 -11.03 11.22
N LEU A 29 -30.15 -10.60 10.44
CA LEU A 29 -31.05 -9.50 10.80
C LEU A 29 -32.18 -9.89 11.76
N ILE A 30 -32.68 -11.15 11.71
CA ILE A 30 -33.77 -11.61 12.55
C ILE A 30 -33.54 -11.38 14.04
N PRO A 31 -32.35 -11.75 14.64
CA PRO A 31 -32.12 -11.52 16.07
C PRO A 31 -32.14 -10.04 16.46
N PHE A 32 -31.59 -9.16 15.61
CA PHE A 32 -31.63 -7.72 15.84
C PHE A 32 -33.05 -7.16 15.75
N GLY A 33 -33.83 -7.62 14.78
CA GLY A 33 -35.26 -7.26 14.66
C GLY A 33 -36.07 -7.71 15.88
N ALA A 34 -35.86 -8.91 16.36
CA ALA A 34 -36.50 -9.43 17.58
C ALA A 34 -36.15 -8.61 18.82
N LEU A 35 -34.87 -8.19 18.97
CA LEU A 35 -34.45 -7.31 20.06
C LEU A 35 -35.17 -5.96 20.00
N VAL A 36 -35.16 -5.30 18.84
CA VAL A 36 -35.82 -4.00 18.63
C VAL A 36 -37.32 -4.03 18.92
N MET A 37 -37.99 -5.12 18.57
CA MET A 37 -39.43 -5.34 18.84
C MET A 37 -39.74 -5.59 20.32
N ARG A 38 -38.79 -6.14 21.08
CA ARG A 38 -38.98 -6.53 22.47
C ARG A 38 -38.60 -5.45 23.48
N VAL A 39 -37.84 -4.46 23.06
CA VAL A 39 -37.40 -3.34 23.92
C VAL A 39 -38.56 -2.38 24.21
N HIS A 40 -38.73 -2.01 25.48
CA HIS A 40 -39.68 -0.99 25.92
C HIS A 40 -39.10 0.42 25.73
N TRP A 41 -39.25 0.99 24.54
CA TRP A 41 -38.63 2.27 24.10
C TRP A 41 -38.92 3.43 25.04
N GLY A 42 -40.12 3.50 25.65
CA GLY A 42 -40.49 4.56 26.57
C GLY A 42 -39.70 4.59 27.90
N GLN A 43 -39.13 3.45 28.29
CA GLN A 43 -38.41 3.31 29.56
C GLN A 43 -36.88 3.46 29.39
N ILE A 44 -36.36 3.43 28.15
CA ILE A 44 -34.91 3.53 27.88
C ILE A 44 -34.25 4.72 28.58
N PRO A 45 -34.80 5.98 28.54
CA PRO A 45 -34.16 7.12 29.18
C PRO A 45 -34.03 6.94 30.68
N GLN A 46 -35.05 6.38 31.34
CA GLN A 46 -35.07 6.13 32.77
C GLN A 46 -34.09 5.04 33.19
N LEU A 47 -34.03 3.94 32.42
CA LEU A 47 -33.12 2.82 32.66
C LEU A 47 -31.63 3.22 32.46
N LEU A 48 -31.37 4.06 31.44
CA LEU A 48 -30.01 4.58 31.21
C LEU A 48 -29.59 5.67 32.21
N ALA A 49 -30.54 6.31 32.88
CA ALA A 49 -30.28 7.32 33.93
C ALA A 49 -29.83 6.71 35.27
N THR A 50 -29.93 5.38 35.43
CA THR A 50 -29.47 4.70 36.65
C THR A 50 -27.96 4.83 36.82
N THR A 51 -27.47 5.02 38.05
CA THR A 51 -26.03 5.14 38.35
C THR A 51 -25.25 3.93 37.83
N GLN A 52 -25.82 2.74 37.96
CA GLN A 52 -25.18 1.50 37.49
C GLN A 52 -24.94 1.49 35.98
N SER A 53 -25.97 1.91 35.20
CA SER A 53 -25.86 2.00 33.74
C SER A 53 -24.85 3.05 33.29
N GLN A 54 -24.83 4.19 33.94
CA GLN A 54 -23.90 5.29 33.65
C GLN A 54 -22.46 4.91 33.97
N ASP A 55 -22.22 4.27 35.14
CA ASP A 55 -20.92 3.77 35.52
C ASP A 55 -20.38 2.75 34.52
N ALA A 56 -21.22 1.77 34.14
CA ALA A 56 -20.85 0.73 33.19
C ALA A 56 -20.57 1.30 31.77
N LEU A 57 -21.38 2.28 31.33
CA LEU A 57 -21.23 2.94 30.03
C LEU A 57 -19.94 3.77 29.99
N TRP A 58 -19.72 4.60 31.02
CA TRP A 58 -18.51 5.43 31.10
C TRP A 58 -17.24 4.60 31.18
N LEU A 59 -17.26 3.56 32.03
CA LEU A 59 -16.15 2.65 32.17
C LEU A 59 -15.85 1.93 30.86
N SER A 60 -16.88 1.39 30.17
CA SER A 60 -16.69 0.72 28.87
C SER A 60 -16.10 1.65 27.85
N LEU A 61 -16.61 2.89 27.71
CA LEU A 61 -16.09 3.86 26.76
C LEU A 61 -14.63 4.20 27.06
N LYS A 62 -14.32 4.51 28.31
CA LYS A 62 -12.96 4.84 28.77
C LYS A 62 -11.98 3.69 28.51
N THR A 63 -12.34 2.46 28.89
CA THR A 63 -11.46 1.30 28.72
C THR A 63 -11.30 0.90 27.25
N CYS A 64 -12.39 0.91 26.44
CA CYS A 64 -12.32 0.63 25.01
C CYS A 64 -11.46 1.65 24.26
N LEU A 65 -11.59 2.95 24.54
CA LEU A 65 -10.76 3.98 23.92
C LEU A 65 -9.28 3.80 24.29
N THR A 66 -9.00 3.54 25.58
CA THR A 66 -7.62 3.32 26.06
C THR A 66 -7.02 2.05 25.44
N SER A 67 -7.77 0.96 25.43
CA SER A 67 -7.32 -0.32 24.84
C SER A 67 -7.09 -0.20 23.33
N THR A 68 -7.99 0.51 22.62
CA THR A 68 -7.84 0.78 21.20
C THR A 68 -6.62 1.65 20.92
N ALA A 69 -6.35 2.68 21.75
CA ALA A 69 -5.14 3.48 21.63
C ALA A 69 -3.86 2.62 21.80
N LEU A 70 -3.86 1.71 22.76
CA LEU A 70 -2.75 0.76 22.95
C LEU A 70 -2.61 -0.19 21.75
N CYS A 71 -3.73 -0.68 21.21
CA CYS A 71 -3.72 -1.48 19.98
C CYS A 71 -3.11 -0.71 18.78
N ILE A 72 -3.39 0.58 18.65
CA ILE A 72 -2.80 1.42 17.61
C ILE A 72 -1.29 1.59 17.86
N VAL A 73 -0.89 1.97 19.07
CA VAL A 73 0.51 2.28 19.41
C VAL A 73 1.42 1.07 19.22
N PHE A 74 0.97 -0.12 19.58
CA PHE A 74 1.77 -1.34 19.49
C PHE A 74 1.44 -2.20 18.28
N GLY A 75 0.17 -2.30 17.90
CA GLY A 75 -0.29 -3.16 16.81
C GLY A 75 0.03 -2.60 15.42
N VAL A 76 -0.08 -1.27 15.20
CA VAL A 76 0.26 -0.69 13.89
C VAL A 76 1.74 -0.87 13.54
N PRO A 77 2.72 -0.57 14.41
CA PRO A 77 4.13 -0.85 14.13
C PRO A 77 4.40 -2.33 13.86
N LEU A 78 3.79 -3.24 14.63
CA LEU A 78 3.96 -4.68 14.44
C LEU A 78 3.36 -5.16 13.09
N ALA A 79 2.18 -4.67 12.71
CA ALA A 79 1.57 -4.98 11.42
C ALA A 79 2.41 -4.46 10.24
N LEU A 80 2.94 -3.23 10.35
CA LEU A 80 3.84 -2.63 9.36
C LEU A 80 5.13 -3.46 9.23
N TRP A 81 5.72 -3.90 10.34
CA TRP A 81 6.90 -4.74 10.33
C TRP A 81 6.60 -6.10 9.67
N LEU A 82 5.55 -6.79 10.11
CA LEU A 82 5.14 -8.10 9.57
C LEU A 82 4.83 -8.06 8.07
N SER A 83 4.25 -6.96 7.57
CA SER A 83 3.94 -6.81 6.16
C SER A 83 5.17 -6.73 5.26
N GLN A 84 6.30 -6.22 5.77
CA GLN A 84 7.53 -5.97 5.02
C GLN A 84 8.54 -7.13 5.08
N VAL A 85 8.42 -7.98 6.10
CA VAL A 85 9.41 -9.03 6.32
C VAL A 85 9.12 -10.25 5.43
N ARG A 86 10.20 -10.79 4.83
CA ARG A 86 10.16 -12.02 4.02
C ARG A 86 9.61 -13.18 4.85
N ASN A 87 8.87 -14.10 4.22
CA ASN A 87 8.31 -15.30 4.85
C ASN A 87 9.43 -16.29 5.24
N SER A 88 10.07 -16.05 6.39
CA SER A 88 11.01 -16.96 7.04
C SER A 88 10.37 -17.58 8.29
N PHE A 89 11.08 -18.44 8.98
CA PHE A 89 10.59 -19.12 10.19
C PHE A 89 10.15 -18.12 11.27
N PHE A 90 10.98 -17.15 11.60
CA PHE A 90 10.72 -16.21 12.69
C PHE A 90 9.45 -15.34 12.48
N PRO A 91 9.24 -14.65 11.34
CA PRO A 91 7.98 -13.93 11.09
C PRO A 91 6.74 -14.85 11.09
N ARG A 92 6.86 -16.11 10.64
CA ARG A 92 5.75 -17.07 10.73
C ARG A 92 5.40 -17.37 12.18
N LEU A 93 6.40 -17.62 13.03
CA LEU A 93 6.21 -17.84 14.46
C LEU A 93 5.52 -16.63 15.12
N VAL A 94 6.00 -15.41 14.83
CA VAL A 94 5.38 -14.18 15.36
C VAL A 94 3.90 -14.06 14.93
N ARG A 95 3.56 -14.35 13.66
CA ARG A 95 2.15 -14.36 13.20
C ARG A 95 1.32 -15.38 13.98
N THR A 96 1.85 -16.58 14.18
CA THR A 96 1.16 -17.62 14.96
C THR A 96 0.92 -17.13 16.39
N ILE A 97 1.92 -16.54 17.04
CA ILE A 97 1.77 -15.99 18.41
C ILE A 97 0.73 -14.86 18.43
N VAL A 98 0.76 -13.94 17.45
CA VAL A 98 -0.22 -12.86 17.34
C VAL A 98 -1.63 -13.38 17.18
N THR A 99 -1.85 -14.48 16.45
CA THR A 99 -3.20 -15.02 16.22
C THR A 99 -3.71 -15.89 17.36
N LEU A 100 -2.86 -16.38 18.28
CA LEU A 100 -3.28 -17.22 19.40
C LEU A 100 -4.45 -16.65 20.21
N PRO A 101 -4.46 -15.36 20.63
CA PRO A 101 -5.57 -14.82 21.40
C PRO A 101 -6.93 -14.85 20.68
N MET A 102 -6.93 -14.90 19.33
CA MET A 102 -8.18 -15.01 18.56
C MET A 102 -8.81 -16.41 18.63
N VAL A 103 -7.99 -17.42 18.82
CA VAL A 103 -8.40 -18.84 18.84
C VAL A 103 -8.74 -19.29 20.26
N LEU A 104 -8.13 -18.66 21.27
CA LEU A 104 -8.38 -19.03 22.66
C LEU A 104 -9.83 -18.73 23.05
N PRO A 105 -10.50 -19.68 23.76
CA PRO A 105 -11.76 -19.37 24.41
C PRO A 105 -11.61 -18.16 25.35
N PRO A 106 -12.55 -17.21 25.38
CA PRO A 106 -12.40 -15.96 26.15
C PRO A 106 -12.07 -16.17 27.63
N VAL A 107 -12.68 -17.18 28.27
CA VAL A 107 -12.40 -17.53 29.65
C VAL A 107 -10.96 -18.01 29.85
N VAL A 108 -10.42 -18.80 28.88
CA VAL A 108 -9.03 -19.27 28.92
C VAL A 108 -8.06 -18.11 28.75
N ALA A 109 -8.38 -17.16 27.85
CA ALA A 109 -7.61 -15.93 27.69
C ALA A 109 -7.52 -15.13 29.02
N GLY A 110 -8.66 -14.98 29.71
CA GLY A 110 -8.70 -14.34 31.03
C GLY A 110 -7.89 -15.09 32.10
N LEU A 111 -7.92 -16.43 32.09
CA LEU A 111 -7.14 -17.26 33.03
C LEU A 111 -5.63 -17.10 32.75
N VAL A 112 -5.19 -17.10 31.51
CA VAL A 112 -3.79 -16.86 31.15
C VAL A 112 -3.34 -15.47 31.62
N LEU A 113 -4.16 -14.44 31.47
CA LEU A 113 -3.87 -13.11 31.99
C LEU A 113 -3.82 -13.08 33.51
N LEU A 114 -4.73 -13.79 34.20
CA LEU A 114 -4.75 -13.89 35.66
C LEU A 114 -3.50 -14.57 36.20
N ILE A 115 -3.05 -15.69 35.62
CA ILE A 115 -1.82 -16.39 35.99
C ILE A 115 -0.59 -15.52 35.73
N THR A 116 -0.62 -14.64 34.73
CA THR A 116 0.50 -13.75 34.39
C THR A 116 0.54 -12.52 35.29
N TRP A 117 -0.57 -11.77 35.33
CA TRP A 117 -0.65 -10.42 35.90
C TRP A 117 -1.45 -10.33 37.19
N GLY A 118 -2.15 -11.40 37.59
CA GLY A 118 -2.87 -11.47 38.87
C GLY A 118 -1.92 -11.36 40.05
N ARG A 119 -2.43 -11.03 41.23
CA ARG A 119 -1.65 -10.81 42.45
C ARG A 119 -0.71 -12.01 42.80
N MET A 120 -1.19 -13.22 42.57
CA MET A 120 -0.40 -14.47 42.73
C MET A 120 0.28 -14.94 41.45
N GLY A 121 0.22 -14.13 40.38
CA GLY A 121 0.74 -14.48 39.06
C GLY A 121 2.25 -14.26 38.95
N ILE A 122 2.84 -14.81 37.86
CA ILE A 122 4.30 -14.80 37.61
C ILE A 122 4.90 -13.39 37.63
N LEU A 123 4.24 -12.43 36.98
CA LEU A 123 4.66 -11.03 36.96
C LEU A 123 3.94 -10.19 38.00
N GLY A 124 2.67 -10.50 38.27
CA GLY A 124 1.84 -9.78 39.24
C GLY A 124 2.40 -9.81 40.65
N SER A 125 2.94 -10.93 41.10
CA SER A 125 3.58 -11.03 42.44
C SER A 125 4.79 -10.12 42.60
N LYS A 126 5.56 -9.89 41.51
CA LYS A 126 6.69 -8.95 41.51
C LYS A 126 6.25 -7.50 41.52
N LEU A 127 5.15 -7.21 40.83
CA LEU A 127 4.55 -5.86 40.81
C LEU A 127 3.87 -5.53 42.16
N ASP A 128 3.27 -6.52 42.83
CA ASP A 128 2.68 -6.36 44.17
C ASP A 128 3.73 -5.92 45.19
N LEU A 129 4.99 -6.41 45.08
CA LEU A 129 6.12 -5.93 45.89
C LEU A 129 6.44 -4.44 45.69
N LEU A 130 6.08 -3.90 44.53
CA LEU A 130 6.22 -2.46 44.18
C LEU A 130 4.94 -1.67 44.49
N GLY A 131 3.95 -2.29 45.13
CA GLY A 131 2.65 -1.68 45.44
C GLY A 131 1.70 -1.56 44.23
N ILE A 132 2.01 -2.21 43.11
CA ILE A 132 1.21 -2.15 41.89
C ILE A 132 0.36 -3.41 41.76
N GLN A 133 -0.95 -3.28 41.99
CA GLN A 133 -1.93 -4.35 41.79
C GLN A 133 -2.68 -4.16 40.50
N ILE A 134 -2.64 -5.18 39.62
CA ILE A 134 -3.29 -5.16 38.30
C ILE A 134 -4.64 -5.86 38.33
N GLY A 135 -4.70 -7.09 38.87
CA GLY A 135 -5.93 -7.88 38.92
C GLY A 135 -7.07 -7.16 39.61
N PHE A 136 -8.30 -7.34 39.12
CA PHE A 136 -9.52 -6.74 39.67
C PHE A 136 -9.57 -5.19 39.64
N THR A 137 -8.84 -4.57 38.72
CA THR A 137 -8.81 -3.11 38.52
C THR A 137 -9.27 -2.73 37.12
N THR A 138 -9.49 -1.43 36.90
CA THR A 138 -9.75 -0.87 35.55
C THR A 138 -8.59 -1.17 34.58
N LEU A 139 -7.35 -1.24 35.09
CA LEU A 139 -6.18 -1.60 34.29
C LEU A 139 -6.25 -3.06 33.79
N ALA A 140 -6.77 -3.97 34.61
CA ALA A 140 -6.99 -5.36 34.18
C ALA A 140 -7.99 -5.44 33.01
N VAL A 141 -9.06 -4.62 33.04
CA VAL A 141 -10.01 -4.51 31.92
C VAL A 141 -9.29 -4.06 30.65
N VAL A 142 -8.49 -3.00 30.73
CA VAL A 142 -7.73 -2.47 29.60
C VAL A 142 -6.76 -3.50 29.02
N ILE A 143 -6.05 -4.23 29.88
CA ILE A 143 -5.13 -5.30 29.45
C ILE A 143 -5.90 -6.44 28.76
N ALA A 144 -7.02 -6.89 29.32
CA ALA A 144 -7.85 -7.95 28.76
C ALA A 144 -8.37 -7.56 27.37
N GLN A 145 -8.96 -6.38 27.25
CA GLN A 145 -9.46 -5.84 25.99
C GLN A 145 -8.33 -5.70 24.95
N THR A 146 -7.18 -5.15 25.34
CA THR A 146 -6.03 -4.99 24.47
C THR A 146 -5.51 -6.34 23.96
N PHE A 147 -5.36 -7.33 24.86
CA PHE A 147 -4.88 -8.66 24.53
C PHE A 147 -5.75 -9.37 23.49
N VAL A 148 -7.06 -9.24 23.62
CA VAL A 148 -8.02 -9.89 22.71
C VAL A 148 -8.23 -9.10 21.41
N ALA A 149 -8.16 -7.78 21.46
CA ALA A 149 -8.46 -6.93 20.29
C ALA A 149 -7.24 -6.65 19.38
N MET A 150 -6.03 -6.59 19.94
CA MET A 150 -4.81 -6.28 19.19
C MET A 150 -4.56 -7.21 18.00
N PRO A 151 -4.75 -8.54 18.08
CA PRO A 151 -4.62 -9.44 16.93
C PRO A 151 -5.50 -9.07 15.75
N PHE A 152 -6.74 -8.61 15.98
CA PHE A 152 -7.68 -8.21 14.94
C PHE A 152 -7.16 -7.00 14.17
N LEU A 153 -6.61 -6.00 14.87
CA LEU A 153 -5.98 -4.85 14.23
C LEU A 153 -4.77 -5.28 13.39
N ILE A 154 -3.88 -6.10 13.96
CA ILE A 154 -2.63 -6.51 13.31
C ILE A 154 -2.93 -7.30 12.04
N THR A 155 -3.77 -8.33 12.10
CA THR A 155 -4.06 -9.22 10.98
C THR A 155 -4.81 -8.49 9.86
N SER A 156 -5.78 -7.64 10.20
CA SER A 156 -6.53 -6.83 9.23
C SER A 156 -5.62 -5.85 8.50
N LEU A 157 -4.79 -5.12 9.25
CA LEU A 157 -3.88 -4.13 8.67
C LEU A 157 -2.75 -4.80 7.86
N GLU A 158 -2.15 -5.88 8.36
CA GLU A 158 -1.13 -6.64 7.61
C GLU A 158 -1.68 -7.16 6.29
N GLY A 159 -2.89 -7.72 6.27
CA GLY A 159 -3.56 -8.19 5.07
C GLY A 159 -3.76 -7.07 4.03
N ALA A 160 -4.27 -5.93 4.46
CA ALA A 160 -4.47 -4.77 3.60
C ALA A 160 -3.15 -4.22 3.01
N LEU A 161 -2.08 -4.15 3.84
CA LEU A 161 -0.76 -3.69 3.40
C LEU A 161 -0.14 -4.63 2.36
N ARG A 162 -0.26 -5.93 2.55
CA ARG A 162 0.24 -6.95 1.60
C ARG A 162 -0.50 -6.92 0.28
N THR A 163 -1.82 -6.78 0.31
CA THR A 163 -2.65 -6.70 -0.91
C THR A 163 -2.34 -5.45 -1.72
N ARG A 164 -2.07 -4.32 -1.07
CA ARG A 164 -1.70 -3.07 -1.75
C ARG A 164 -0.34 -3.18 -2.47
N GLY A 165 0.57 -3.99 -1.95
CA GLY A 165 1.96 -4.05 -2.40
C GLY A 165 2.80 -2.84 -1.96
N PHE A 166 4.07 -2.79 -2.40
CA PHE A 166 5.08 -1.82 -1.94
C PHE A 166 5.67 -0.99 -3.08
N GLN A 167 4.96 -0.86 -4.20
CA GLN A 167 5.45 -0.13 -5.39
C GLN A 167 5.73 1.36 -5.10
N TYR A 168 4.89 2.01 -4.28
CA TYR A 168 5.07 3.42 -3.89
C TYR A 168 6.27 3.62 -2.98
N GLU A 169 6.51 2.71 -2.05
CA GLU A 169 7.68 2.71 -1.18
C GLU A 169 8.97 2.48 -1.97
N ALA A 170 8.94 1.62 -2.97
CA ALA A 170 10.07 1.39 -3.88
C ALA A 170 10.36 2.66 -4.70
N ALA A 171 9.32 3.30 -5.26
CA ALA A 171 9.47 4.57 -5.97
C ALA A 171 10.04 5.68 -5.07
N ALA A 172 9.57 5.80 -3.82
CA ALA A 172 10.09 6.78 -2.87
C ALA A 172 11.58 6.56 -2.56
N ARG A 173 11.99 5.32 -2.34
CA ARG A 173 13.40 4.96 -2.10
C ARG A 173 14.28 5.25 -3.32
N GLY A 174 13.79 4.95 -4.53
CA GLY A 174 14.47 5.32 -5.78
C GLY A 174 14.66 6.83 -5.95
N LEU A 175 13.82 7.65 -5.32
CA LEU A 175 13.97 9.12 -5.27
C LEU A 175 14.85 9.59 -4.09
N GLY A 176 15.56 8.69 -3.40
CA GLY A 176 16.45 9.02 -2.29
C GLY A 176 15.76 9.21 -0.93
N ALA A 177 14.52 8.78 -0.75
CA ALA A 177 13.83 8.88 0.54
C ALA A 177 14.41 7.92 1.58
N SER A 178 14.71 8.43 2.78
CA SER A 178 15.06 7.60 3.93
C SER A 178 13.87 6.71 4.35
N ARG A 179 14.14 5.63 5.08
CA ARG A 179 13.11 4.70 5.58
C ARG A 179 12.03 5.43 6.40
N SER A 180 12.43 6.35 7.29
CA SER A 180 11.50 7.13 8.11
C SER A 180 10.65 8.08 7.26
N ARG A 181 11.25 8.76 6.27
CA ARG A 181 10.53 9.64 5.35
C ARG A 181 9.53 8.85 4.50
N THR A 182 9.93 7.69 3.98
CA THR A 182 9.02 6.78 3.25
C THR A 182 7.85 6.36 4.14
N LEU A 183 8.10 5.97 5.39
CA LEU A 183 7.05 5.58 6.33
C LEU A 183 6.04 6.72 6.56
N VAL A 184 6.52 7.91 6.92
CA VAL A 184 5.64 9.01 7.34
C VAL A 184 4.94 9.67 6.15
N GLN A 185 5.64 9.87 5.01
CA GLN A 185 5.11 10.63 3.88
C GLN A 185 4.44 9.77 2.81
N VAL A 186 4.69 8.46 2.79
CA VAL A 186 4.13 7.55 1.77
C VAL A 186 3.31 6.44 2.40
N THR A 187 3.91 5.59 3.24
CA THR A 187 3.25 4.39 3.76
C THR A 187 2.05 4.74 4.65
N LEU A 188 2.21 5.58 5.67
CA LEU A 188 1.13 5.93 6.60
C LEU A 188 -0.05 6.63 5.90
N PRO A 189 0.15 7.68 5.06
CA PRO A 189 -0.97 8.31 4.37
C PRO A 189 -1.74 7.37 3.43
N LEU A 190 -1.03 6.49 2.73
CA LEU A 190 -1.65 5.51 1.84
C LEU A 190 -2.36 4.37 2.59
N SER A 191 -1.93 4.09 3.81
CA SER A 191 -2.52 3.04 4.66
C SER A 191 -3.61 3.60 5.59
N ALA A 192 -3.83 4.91 5.63
CA ALA A 192 -4.78 5.54 6.56
C ALA A 192 -6.19 4.90 6.51
N PRO A 193 -6.80 4.62 5.33
CA PRO A 193 -8.09 3.93 5.29
C PRO A 193 -8.05 2.55 5.94
N ALA A 194 -7.01 1.78 5.69
CA ALA A 194 -6.84 0.44 6.28
C ALA A 194 -6.61 0.51 7.80
N ILE A 195 -5.83 1.50 8.26
CA ILE A 195 -5.62 1.73 9.70
C ILE A 195 -6.93 2.08 10.38
N VAL A 196 -7.75 2.99 9.79
CA VAL A 196 -9.06 3.36 10.32
C VAL A 196 -9.98 2.15 10.43
N SER A 197 -10.08 1.32 9.36
CA SER A 197 -10.91 0.11 9.37
C SER A 197 -10.43 -0.93 10.38
N ALA A 198 -9.14 -1.16 10.48
CA ALA A 198 -8.55 -2.09 11.46
C ALA A 198 -8.74 -1.60 12.91
N THR A 199 -8.66 -0.29 13.14
CA THR A 199 -8.94 0.35 14.44
C THR A 199 -10.40 0.17 14.85
N ALA A 200 -11.34 0.35 13.93
CA ALA A 200 -12.76 0.11 14.19
C ALA A 200 -13.05 -1.34 14.58
N LEU A 201 -12.42 -2.29 13.90
CA LEU A 201 -12.54 -3.70 14.22
C LEU A 201 -12.01 -4.01 15.62
N ALA A 202 -10.86 -3.44 15.99
CA ALA A 202 -10.29 -3.59 17.33
C ALA A 202 -11.19 -2.95 18.40
N PHE A 203 -11.71 -1.74 18.17
CA PHE A 203 -12.64 -1.08 19.09
C PHE A 203 -13.92 -1.91 19.30
N SER A 204 -14.52 -2.42 18.22
CA SER A 204 -15.72 -3.26 18.30
C SER A 204 -15.45 -4.53 19.09
N ARG A 205 -14.25 -5.09 18.94
CA ARG A 205 -13.82 -6.28 19.72
C ARG A 205 -13.60 -5.94 21.19
N CYS A 206 -13.04 -4.76 21.52
CA CYS A 206 -12.95 -4.27 22.91
C CYS A 206 -14.33 -4.10 23.54
N LEU A 207 -15.26 -3.49 22.80
CA LEU A 207 -16.62 -3.19 23.29
C LEU A 207 -17.41 -4.46 23.61
N GLY A 208 -17.26 -5.51 22.84
CA GLY A 208 -17.93 -6.80 23.05
C GLY A 208 -17.16 -7.76 23.97
N GLU A 209 -16.02 -7.36 24.56
CA GLU A 209 -15.25 -8.26 25.40
C GLU A 209 -15.88 -8.47 26.76
N PHE A 210 -16.11 -9.76 27.07
CA PHE A 210 -16.78 -10.20 28.31
C PHE A 210 -15.95 -11.26 29.04
N GLY A 211 -15.63 -12.37 28.35
CA GLY A 211 -15.12 -13.57 29.00
C GLY A 211 -13.74 -13.43 29.63
N ALA A 212 -12.79 -12.76 28.98
CA ALA A 212 -11.49 -12.47 29.54
C ALA A 212 -11.59 -11.43 30.66
N THR A 213 -12.49 -10.45 30.51
CA THR A 213 -12.69 -9.40 31.50
C THR A 213 -13.26 -9.95 32.81
N ILE A 214 -14.32 -10.77 32.77
CA ILE A 214 -14.91 -11.33 33.99
C ILE A 214 -13.93 -12.20 34.76
N THR A 215 -13.10 -12.98 34.04
CA THR A 215 -12.14 -13.91 34.64
C THR A 215 -10.94 -13.20 35.27
N PHE A 216 -10.43 -12.14 34.62
CA PHE A 216 -9.20 -11.45 35.04
C PHE A 216 -9.46 -10.19 35.86
N ALA A 217 -10.49 -9.39 35.50
CA ALA A 217 -10.80 -8.14 36.18
C ALA A 217 -12.01 -8.22 37.12
N GLY A 218 -12.78 -9.32 37.09
CA GLY A 218 -14.00 -9.46 37.86
C GLY A 218 -15.12 -8.53 37.43
N SER A 219 -16.07 -8.22 38.34
CA SER A 219 -17.24 -7.37 38.08
C SER A 219 -17.52 -6.44 39.27
N LEU A 220 -16.63 -5.49 39.52
CA LEU A 220 -16.77 -4.48 40.57
C LEU A 220 -17.39 -3.22 39.96
N GLN A 221 -18.50 -2.72 40.53
CA GLN A 221 -19.17 -1.50 40.07
C GLN A 221 -18.20 -0.32 40.06
N ALA A 222 -18.27 0.52 39.02
CA ALA A 222 -17.42 1.67 38.75
C ALA A 222 -15.91 1.37 38.59
N ILE A 223 -15.44 0.13 38.80
CA ILE A 223 -14.02 -0.25 38.74
C ILE A 223 -13.72 -1.16 37.57
N SER A 224 -14.45 -2.28 37.42
CA SER A 224 -14.20 -3.27 36.36
C SER A 224 -15.45 -3.78 35.65
N ARG A 225 -16.64 -3.35 36.08
CA ARG A 225 -17.92 -3.77 35.49
C ARG A 225 -18.20 -3.00 34.20
N THR A 226 -17.89 -3.59 33.07
CA THR A 226 -18.17 -3.06 31.73
C THR A 226 -19.63 -3.29 31.31
N LEU A 227 -20.11 -2.62 30.24
CA LEU A 227 -21.46 -2.81 29.70
C LEU A 227 -21.84 -4.28 29.43
N PRO A 228 -21.01 -5.11 28.77
CA PRO A 228 -21.31 -6.53 28.59
C PRO A 228 -21.46 -7.29 29.92
N LEU A 229 -20.67 -6.91 30.94
CA LEU A 229 -20.77 -7.48 32.26
C LEU A 229 -22.05 -7.06 32.96
N GLU A 230 -22.47 -5.80 32.83
CA GLU A 230 -23.73 -5.31 33.38
C GLU A 230 -24.93 -5.99 32.72
N VAL A 231 -24.94 -6.11 31.38
CA VAL A 231 -25.97 -6.86 30.64
C VAL A 231 -26.09 -8.29 31.13
N TYR A 232 -24.95 -8.96 31.36
CA TYR A 232 -24.92 -10.32 31.85
C TYR A 232 -25.55 -10.46 33.25
N LEU A 233 -25.26 -9.54 34.17
CA LEU A 233 -25.79 -9.55 35.52
C LEU A 233 -27.29 -9.21 35.54
N GLN A 234 -27.71 -8.21 34.75
CA GLN A 234 -29.11 -7.77 34.71
C GLN A 234 -30.03 -8.76 33.98
N ARG A 235 -29.49 -9.66 33.17
CA ARG A 235 -30.29 -10.67 32.43
C ARG A 235 -31.23 -11.48 33.33
N GLU A 236 -30.82 -11.76 34.56
CA GLU A 236 -31.56 -12.59 35.50
C GLU A 236 -32.46 -11.77 36.48
N THR A 237 -32.11 -10.48 36.69
CA THR A 237 -32.78 -9.62 37.67
C THR A 237 -33.73 -8.61 37.02
N ASP A 238 -33.29 -7.98 35.93
CA ASP A 238 -34.06 -6.99 35.18
C ASP A 238 -33.80 -7.14 33.67
N THR A 239 -34.62 -7.96 33.02
CA THR A 239 -34.51 -8.26 31.61
C THR A 239 -34.67 -7.02 30.72
N ASP A 240 -35.52 -6.05 31.12
CA ASP A 240 -35.78 -4.83 30.33
C ASP A 240 -34.56 -3.91 30.36
N LEU A 241 -33.89 -3.80 31.49
CA LEU A 241 -32.62 -3.09 31.59
C LEU A 241 -31.54 -3.79 30.74
N ALA A 242 -31.42 -5.11 30.82
CA ALA A 242 -30.45 -5.89 30.03
C ALA A 242 -30.66 -5.71 28.52
N LEU A 243 -31.91 -5.73 28.04
CA LEU A 243 -32.26 -5.50 26.62
C LEU A 243 -31.94 -4.05 26.20
N SER A 244 -32.22 -3.07 27.06
CA SER A 244 -31.93 -1.65 26.80
C SER A 244 -30.44 -1.38 26.70
N LEU A 245 -29.63 -1.93 27.62
CA LEU A 245 -28.17 -1.84 27.57
C LEU A 245 -27.57 -2.58 26.35
N SER A 246 -28.16 -3.72 25.97
CA SER A 246 -27.75 -4.44 24.76
C SER A 246 -27.99 -3.61 23.49
N LEU A 247 -29.12 -2.88 23.43
CA LEU A 247 -29.40 -1.96 22.33
C LEU A 247 -28.37 -0.83 22.26
N VAL A 248 -27.94 -0.30 23.40
CA VAL A 248 -26.89 0.73 23.46
C VAL A 248 -25.55 0.21 22.94
N ILE A 249 -25.14 -1.02 23.33
CA ILE A 249 -23.91 -1.64 22.80
C ILE A 249 -23.99 -1.78 21.28
N ILE A 250 -25.12 -2.29 20.76
CA ILE A 250 -25.33 -2.47 19.33
C ILE A 250 -25.32 -1.12 18.61
N ALA A 251 -26.03 -0.11 19.12
CA ALA A 251 -26.03 1.23 18.54
C ALA A 251 -24.62 1.85 18.49
N LEU A 252 -23.87 1.72 19.57
CA LEU A 252 -22.48 2.19 19.64
C LEU A 252 -21.59 1.44 18.63
N ALA A 253 -21.74 0.13 18.51
CA ALA A 253 -21.03 -0.68 17.53
C ALA A 253 -21.38 -0.28 16.08
N ILE A 254 -22.66 -0.06 15.76
CA ILE A 254 -23.12 0.40 14.44
C ILE A 254 -22.54 1.78 14.12
N VAL A 255 -22.57 2.72 15.06
CA VAL A 255 -22.01 4.08 14.86
C VAL A 255 -20.50 4.00 14.61
N MET A 256 -19.79 3.19 15.37
CA MET A 256 -18.34 3.05 15.21
C MET A 256 -17.97 2.33 13.90
N VAL A 257 -18.57 1.19 13.61
CA VAL A 257 -18.28 0.43 12.38
C VAL A 257 -18.77 1.19 11.15
N GLY A 258 -20.01 1.67 11.16
CA GLY A 258 -20.60 2.42 10.05
C GLY A 258 -19.87 3.75 9.83
N GLY A 259 -19.59 4.50 10.89
CA GLY A 259 -18.87 5.76 10.81
C GLY A 259 -17.45 5.59 10.25
N THR A 260 -16.75 4.54 10.67
CA THR A 260 -15.40 4.26 10.13
C THR A 260 -15.42 3.76 8.69
N GLN A 261 -16.44 3.03 8.25
CA GLN A 261 -16.61 2.67 6.84
C GLN A 261 -16.83 3.92 5.98
N VAL A 262 -17.75 4.80 6.38
CA VAL A 262 -17.99 6.08 5.68
C VAL A 262 -16.70 6.93 5.64
N LEU A 263 -15.97 7.00 6.74
CA LEU A 263 -14.69 7.73 6.81
C LEU A 263 -13.63 7.08 5.91
N SER A 264 -13.51 5.77 5.93
CA SER A 264 -12.59 5.00 5.07
C SER A 264 -12.92 5.22 3.59
N ASP A 265 -14.20 5.15 3.19
CA ASP A 265 -14.65 5.37 1.82
C ASP A 265 -14.43 6.82 1.37
N TYR A 266 -14.66 7.79 2.26
CA TYR A 266 -14.34 9.19 2.00
C TYR A 266 -12.85 9.40 1.76
N TRP A 267 -11.99 8.81 2.60
CA TRP A 267 -10.54 8.88 2.44
C TRP A 267 -10.08 8.16 1.17
N TYR A 268 -10.62 6.96 0.91
CA TYR A 268 -10.33 6.21 -0.30
C TYR A 268 -10.75 6.97 -1.56
N ALA A 269 -11.96 7.53 -1.60
CA ALA A 269 -12.43 8.36 -2.69
C ALA A 269 -11.57 9.63 -2.87
N ARG A 270 -11.07 10.21 -1.77
CA ARG A 270 -10.17 11.37 -1.81
C ARG A 270 -8.75 11.02 -2.26
N LEU A 271 -8.26 9.82 -1.97
CA LEU A 271 -6.92 9.36 -2.36
C LEU A 271 -6.90 8.82 -3.79
N MET A 272 -7.87 7.98 -4.15
CA MET A 272 -7.89 7.25 -5.43
C MET A 272 -8.77 7.92 -6.49
N GLY A 273 -9.69 8.82 -6.10
CA GLY A 273 -10.71 9.40 -6.97
C GLY A 273 -11.80 8.37 -7.32
N ARG A 274 -13.06 8.82 -7.48
CA ARG A 274 -14.05 8.01 -8.20
C ARG A 274 -13.55 7.84 -9.62
N HIS A 275 -13.50 6.61 -10.11
CA HIS A 275 -13.28 6.30 -11.52
C HIS A 275 -14.43 6.92 -12.36
N GLN A 276 -14.40 8.22 -12.58
CA GLN A 276 -15.04 8.80 -13.74
C GLN A 276 -13.99 8.82 -14.85
N GLN A 277 -14.09 7.83 -15.71
CA GLN A 277 -13.56 7.91 -17.06
C GLN A 277 -14.28 9.06 -17.78
N THR A 278 -13.91 10.29 -17.50
CA THR A 278 -14.07 11.35 -18.47
C THR A 278 -12.83 11.28 -19.36
N ALA A 279 -12.95 10.49 -20.42
CA ALA A 279 -12.15 10.66 -21.62
C ALA A 279 -12.45 12.06 -22.21
N ASN A 280 -11.96 13.09 -21.56
CA ASN A 280 -11.74 14.35 -22.23
C ASN A 280 -10.32 14.24 -22.83
N SER A 281 -10.27 13.96 -24.10
CA SER A 281 -9.19 14.32 -25.02
C SER A 281 -8.97 15.84 -24.92
N GLY A 282 -8.39 16.27 -23.81
CA GLY A 282 -7.85 17.62 -23.70
C GLY A 282 -6.73 17.71 -24.71
N THR A 283 -6.94 18.54 -25.71
CA THR A 283 -5.97 19.00 -26.70
C THR A 283 -4.58 19.03 -26.10
N LEU A 284 -3.71 18.19 -26.65
CA LEU A 284 -2.28 18.13 -26.37
C LEU A 284 -1.72 19.54 -26.57
N GLY A 285 -1.47 20.25 -25.47
CA GLY A 285 -0.72 21.49 -25.52
C GLY A 285 0.63 21.19 -26.19
N ALA A 286 0.85 21.77 -27.35
CA ALA A 286 2.09 21.64 -28.09
C ALA A 286 3.28 21.85 -27.14
N ILE A 287 4.26 20.96 -27.23
CA ILE A 287 5.57 21.11 -26.57
C ILE A 287 6.28 22.28 -27.30
N SER A 288 5.82 23.51 -27.06
CA SER A 288 6.44 24.72 -27.56
C SER A 288 7.22 25.36 -26.41
N GLY A 289 8.50 25.28 -26.48
CA GLY A 289 9.41 25.92 -25.52
C GLY A 289 10.57 25.06 -25.08
N LEU A 290 11.17 24.30 -26.00
CA LEU A 290 12.48 23.68 -25.77
C LEU A 290 13.53 24.79 -25.69
N SER A 291 13.67 25.38 -24.52
CA SER A 291 14.84 26.21 -24.21
C SER A 291 16.07 25.31 -24.32
N LYS A 292 16.89 25.54 -25.34
CA LYS A 292 18.22 24.94 -25.47
C LYS A 292 19.01 25.23 -24.19
N LYS A 293 18.91 24.35 -23.18
CA LYS A 293 19.84 24.40 -22.05
C LYS A 293 21.25 24.21 -22.60
N LYS A 294 22.14 25.15 -22.32
CA LYS A 294 23.58 25.02 -22.53
C LYS A 294 23.99 23.58 -22.24
N LYS A 295 24.68 22.90 -23.18
CA LYS A 295 25.41 21.67 -22.92
C LYS A 295 26.27 21.89 -21.69
N ARG A 296 25.84 21.45 -20.53
CA ARG A 296 26.73 21.24 -19.37
C ARG A 296 27.67 20.11 -19.75
N ASP A 297 28.89 20.16 -19.28
CA ASP A 297 29.77 18.99 -19.25
C ASP A 297 29.08 17.94 -18.37
N ILE A 298 28.25 17.10 -19.01
CA ILE A 298 27.50 16.02 -18.34
C ILE A 298 28.53 14.89 -18.19
N GLN A 299 29.06 14.71 -16.98
CA GLN A 299 29.83 13.51 -16.66
C GLN A 299 28.97 12.29 -17.01
N ALA A 300 29.55 11.35 -17.75
CA ALA A 300 28.90 10.09 -18.08
C ALA A 300 28.44 9.39 -16.79
N GLY A 301 27.25 8.81 -16.82
CA GLY A 301 26.75 7.96 -15.73
C GLY A 301 27.70 6.81 -15.45
N PRO A 302 27.67 6.21 -14.24
CA PRO A 302 28.57 5.12 -13.88
C PRO A 302 28.28 3.85 -14.69
N GLY A 303 29.31 3.10 -15.05
CA GLY A 303 29.17 1.74 -15.51
C GLY A 303 28.75 0.82 -14.35
N VAL A 304 28.16 -0.32 -14.69
CA VAL A 304 27.74 -1.32 -13.72
C VAL A 304 28.09 -2.73 -14.19
N HIS A 305 28.64 -3.53 -13.29
CA HIS A 305 28.82 -4.95 -13.44
C HIS A 305 27.81 -5.70 -12.56
N LEU A 306 26.97 -6.53 -13.17
CA LEU A 306 25.97 -7.37 -12.52
C LEU A 306 26.31 -8.84 -12.76
N ASP A 307 26.73 -9.53 -11.72
CA ASP A 307 26.78 -10.99 -11.66
C ASP A 307 25.68 -11.46 -10.69
N ALA A 308 24.71 -12.23 -11.16
CA ALA A 308 23.56 -12.56 -10.33
C ALA A 308 22.94 -13.90 -10.69
N LYS A 309 22.70 -14.72 -9.64
CA LYS A 309 21.93 -15.97 -9.72
C LYS A 309 20.72 -15.91 -8.80
N ILE A 310 19.55 -16.31 -9.33
CA ILE A 310 18.30 -16.45 -8.57
C ILE A 310 17.65 -17.77 -8.95
N ALA A 311 17.75 -18.77 -8.07
CA ALA A 311 17.27 -20.13 -8.36
C ALA A 311 15.76 -20.19 -8.60
N VAL A 312 14.95 -19.53 -7.79
CA VAL A 312 13.47 -19.52 -7.90
C VAL A 312 12.99 -18.87 -9.22
N ARG A 313 13.80 -18.01 -9.81
CA ARG A 313 13.48 -17.31 -11.07
C ARG A 313 14.27 -17.83 -12.27
N HIS A 314 15.04 -18.89 -12.09
CA HIS A 314 15.93 -19.46 -13.09
C HIS A 314 16.81 -18.42 -13.79
N LEU A 315 17.29 -17.40 -13.05
CA LEU A 315 18.14 -16.33 -13.56
C LEU A 315 19.62 -16.68 -13.25
N ASP A 316 20.47 -16.66 -14.29
CA ASP A 316 21.93 -16.77 -14.19
C ASP A 316 22.54 -15.84 -15.25
N VAL A 317 22.99 -14.66 -14.82
CA VAL A 317 23.45 -13.60 -15.73
C VAL A 317 24.74 -12.96 -15.25
N ASN A 318 25.62 -12.68 -16.22
CA ASN A 318 26.80 -11.84 -16.04
C ASN A 318 26.76 -10.75 -17.11
N LEU A 319 26.59 -9.48 -16.66
CA LEU A 319 26.33 -8.34 -17.53
C LEU A 319 27.18 -7.14 -17.14
N ASP A 320 27.79 -6.52 -18.15
CA ASP A 320 28.46 -5.24 -18.04
C ASP A 320 27.72 -4.17 -18.83
N PHE A 321 27.41 -3.06 -18.19
CA PHE A 321 26.82 -1.88 -18.81
C PHE A 321 27.84 -0.75 -18.79
N ALA A 322 28.17 -0.23 -19.95
CA ALA A 322 29.20 0.79 -20.09
C ALA A 322 28.74 2.14 -19.52
N PRO A 323 29.65 2.98 -19.01
CA PRO A 323 29.36 4.32 -18.52
C PRO A 323 28.67 5.19 -19.56
N GLY A 324 27.54 5.82 -19.19
CA GLY A 324 26.78 6.74 -20.06
C GLY A 324 26.15 6.10 -21.30
N SER A 325 26.14 4.76 -21.41
CA SER A 325 25.51 4.05 -22.52
C SER A 325 24.03 3.76 -22.29
N ALA A 326 23.28 3.56 -23.38
CA ALA A 326 21.95 3.02 -23.35
C ALA A 326 21.97 1.54 -23.74
N THR A 327 21.34 0.67 -22.94
CA THR A 327 21.23 -0.77 -23.20
C THR A 327 19.76 -1.20 -23.15
N ALA A 328 19.30 -1.90 -24.16
CA ALA A 328 17.98 -2.50 -24.23
C ALA A 328 18.04 -3.99 -23.87
N LEU A 329 17.23 -4.40 -22.90
CA LEU A 329 17.00 -5.80 -22.53
C LEU A 329 15.81 -6.34 -23.30
N LEU A 330 16.04 -7.24 -24.24
CA LEU A 330 15.02 -7.86 -25.08
C LEU A 330 14.85 -9.33 -24.73
N GLY A 331 13.72 -9.92 -25.08
CA GLY A 331 13.44 -11.34 -24.87
C GLY A 331 11.97 -11.63 -24.58
N PRO A 332 11.53 -12.89 -24.64
CA PRO A 332 10.15 -13.27 -24.37
C PRO A 332 9.72 -12.96 -22.94
N ASN A 333 8.40 -13.02 -22.70
CA ASN A 333 7.87 -12.89 -21.34
C ASN A 333 8.42 -14.00 -20.44
N GLY A 334 8.78 -13.64 -19.20
CA GLY A 334 9.41 -14.57 -18.25
C GLY A 334 10.92 -14.76 -18.43
N ALA A 335 11.57 -14.11 -19.41
CA ALA A 335 13.03 -14.25 -19.65
C ALA A 335 13.93 -13.64 -18.56
N GLY A 336 13.37 -12.95 -17.55
CA GLY A 336 14.15 -12.39 -16.45
C GLY A 336 14.43 -10.87 -16.57
N LYS A 337 13.92 -10.18 -17.58
CA LYS A 337 14.18 -8.74 -17.84
C LYS A 337 13.85 -7.84 -16.64
N SER A 338 12.62 -7.88 -16.16
CA SER A 338 12.19 -7.06 -14.99
C SER A 338 12.87 -7.51 -13.70
N THR A 339 13.37 -8.75 -13.63
CA THR A 339 14.21 -9.23 -12.52
C THR A 339 15.55 -8.51 -12.51
N ILE A 340 16.19 -8.36 -13.67
CA ILE A 340 17.44 -7.59 -13.82
C ILE A 340 17.22 -6.13 -13.43
N ILE A 341 16.14 -5.50 -13.92
CA ILE A 341 15.79 -4.12 -13.50
C ILE A 341 15.63 -4.02 -11.97
N SER A 342 14.96 -5.02 -11.35
CA SER A 342 14.75 -5.04 -9.89
C SER A 342 16.07 -5.22 -9.11
N LEU A 343 17.02 -5.99 -9.63
CA LEU A 343 18.37 -6.14 -9.06
C LEU A 343 19.15 -4.82 -9.16
N LEU A 344 19.15 -4.19 -10.33
CA LEU A 344 19.81 -2.90 -10.56
C LEU A 344 19.22 -1.77 -9.72
N ALA A 345 17.91 -1.78 -9.53
CA ALA A 345 17.19 -0.84 -8.65
C ALA A 345 17.40 -1.13 -7.15
N GLY A 346 18.06 -2.22 -6.77
CA GLY A 346 18.26 -2.62 -5.37
C GLY A 346 16.97 -3.04 -4.65
N THR A 347 15.89 -3.32 -5.39
CA THR A 347 14.61 -3.80 -4.83
C THR A 347 14.58 -5.31 -4.64
N LEU A 348 15.47 -6.02 -5.30
CA LEU A 348 15.67 -7.46 -5.21
C LEU A 348 17.15 -7.74 -4.89
N VAL A 349 17.41 -8.74 -4.05
CA VAL A 349 18.76 -9.22 -3.73
C VAL A 349 18.94 -10.58 -4.39
N PRO A 350 20.04 -10.85 -5.10
CA PRO A 350 20.31 -12.16 -5.70
C PRO A 350 20.59 -13.20 -4.62
N ASP A 351 20.41 -14.49 -4.93
CA ASP A 351 20.77 -15.58 -4.05
C ASP A 351 22.31 -15.73 -3.96
N SER A 352 23.02 -15.46 -5.06
CA SER A 352 24.48 -15.36 -5.11
C SER A 352 24.92 -14.41 -6.23
N GLY A 353 26.14 -13.89 -6.11
CA GLY A 353 26.72 -12.95 -7.07
C GLY A 353 26.93 -11.55 -6.46
N SER A 354 27.15 -10.55 -7.31
CA SER A 354 27.44 -9.18 -6.88
C SER A 354 26.95 -8.12 -7.87
N LEU A 355 26.59 -6.95 -7.35
CA LEU A 355 26.31 -5.75 -8.12
C LEU A 355 27.37 -4.69 -7.78
N LYS A 356 28.16 -4.28 -8.76
CA LYS A 356 29.24 -3.31 -8.58
C LYS A 356 29.07 -2.13 -9.52
N TRP A 357 28.94 -0.93 -8.95
CA TRP A 357 28.92 0.33 -9.68
C TRP A 357 30.33 0.92 -9.77
N SER A 358 30.70 1.52 -10.90
CA SER A 358 32.00 2.19 -11.05
C SER A 358 32.11 3.47 -10.21
N ARG A 359 30.99 4.00 -9.71
CA ARG A 359 30.91 5.13 -8.75
C ARG A 359 30.10 4.71 -7.54
N ASN A 360 30.53 5.09 -6.34
CA ASN A 360 29.81 4.82 -5.11
C ASN A 360 28.47 5.57 -5.05
N GLN A 361 27.40 4.88 -4.67
CA GLN A 361 26.06 5.41 -4.43
C GLN A 361 25.48 6.26 -5.59
N PRO A 362 25.34 5.71 -6.82
CA PRO A 362 24.73 6.44 -7.90
C PRO A 362 23.26 6.73 -7.61
N ARG A 363 22.77 7.87 -8.12
CA ARG A 363 21.34 8.20 -8.08
C ARG A 363 20.62 7.41 -9.16
N ILE A 364 19.92 6.37 -8.75
CA ILE A 364 19.20 5.44 -9.64
C ILE A 364 17.72 5.78 -9.63
N VAL A 365 17.12 5.97 -10.79
CA VAL A 365 15.68 6.15 -10.93
C VAL A 365 15.09 5.03 -11.77
N LEU A 366 13.96 4.48 -11.30
CA LEU A 366 13.16 3.51 -12.03
C LEU A 366 11.87 4.18 -12.55
N LEU A 367 11.69 4.15 -13.85
CA LEU A 367 10.44 4.44 -14.55
C LEU A 367 9.79 3.11 -14.95
N ALA A 368 8.85 2.67 -14.15
CA ALA A 368 8.08 1.45 -14.38
C ALA A 368 6.91 1.70 -15.35
N GLN A 369 6.31 0.64 -15.85
CA GLN A 369 5.09 0.67 -16.68
C GLN A 369 3.94 1.41 -15.98
N ASP A 370 3.70 1.12 -14.69
CA ASP A 370 2.87 1.99 -13.83
C ASP A 370 3.78 3.04 -13.19
N PRO A 371 3.56 4.34 -13.45
CA PRO A 371 4.45 5.42 -12.99
C PRO A 371 4.52 5.59 -11.47
N ALA A 372 3.77 4.84 -10.68
CA ALA A 372 3.74 4.86 -9.22
C ALA A 372 3.79 6.28 -8.63
N LEU A 373 2.96 7.19 -9.17
CA LEU A 373 2.79 8.54 -8.62
C LEU A 373 2.04 8.45 -7.30
N PHE A 374 2.49 9.21 -6.29
CA PHE A 374 1.86 9.22 -4.96
C PHE A 374 0.44 9.80 -5.03
N PRO A 375 -0.63 8.99 -4.83
CA PRO A 375 -2.01 9.42 -5.09
C PRO A 375 -2.49 10.54 -4.15
N HIS A 376 -1.95 10.61 -2.94
CA HIS A 376 -2.29 11.63 -1.93
C HIS A 376 -1.60 12.98 -2.19
N MET A 377 -0.62 13.03 -3.09
CA MET A 377 0.11 14.24 -3.44
C MET A 377 -0.38 14.84 -4.75
N SER A 378 -0.31 16.18 -4.89
CA SER A 378 -0.53 16.84 -6.18
C SER A 378 0.61 16.52 -7.16
N VAL A 379 0.41 16.83 -8.44
CA VAL A 379 1.43 16.72 -9.49
C VAL A 379 2.72 17.45 -9.09
N LEU A 380 2.60 18.71 -8.64
CA LEU A 380 3.77 19.48 -8.16
C LEU A 380 4.45 18.78 -6.98
N ARG A 381 3.72 18.34 -5.99
CA ARG A 381 4.27 17.68 -4.80
C ARG A 381 4.95 16.35 -5.13
N ASN A 382 4.46 15.61 -6.12
CA ASN A 382 5.12 14.41 -6.62
C ASN A 382 6.53 14.70 -7.15
N VAL A 383 6.72 15.81 -7.88
CA VAL A 383 8.04 16.20 -8.42
C VAL A 383 8.92 16.80 -7.31
N VAL A 384 8.37 17.64 -6.44
CA VAL A 384 9.06 18.24 -5.29
C VAL A 384 9.62 17.18 -4.34
N PHE A 385 8.93 16.04 -4.20
CA PHE A 385 9.31 14.98 -3.24
C PHE A 385 10.76 14.52 -3.41
N GLY A 386 11.20 14.19 -4.64
CA GLY A 386 12.58 13.76 -4.91
C GLY A 386 13.60 14.85 -4.58
N LEU A 387 13.32 16.09 -4.97
CA LEU A 387 14.20 17.24 -4.67
C LEU A 387 14.36 17.47 -3.16
N ARG A 388 13.27 17.30 -2.41
CA ARG A 388 13.30 17.38 -0.95
C ARG A 388 14.10 16.22 -0.31
N CYS A 389 14.16 15.06 -0.95
CA CYS A 389 14.99 13.94 -0.50
C CYS A 389 16.48 14.26 -0.66
N LEU A 390 16.84 15.08 -1.63
CA LEU A 390 18.22 15.59 -1.83
C LEU A 390 18.59 16.76 -0.90
N GLY A 391 17.69 17.15 0.03
CA GLY A 391 17.97 18.25 0.97
C GLY A 391 17.73 19.66 0.42
N ILE A 392 17.20 19.79 -0.82
CA ILE A 392 16.88 21.10 -1.40
C ILE A 392 15.73 21.73 -0.61
N ASP A 393 15.83 23.01 -0.27
CA ASP A 393 14.77 23.72 0.44
C ASP A 393 13.45 23.75 -0.35
N THR A 394 12.33 24.05 0.32
CA THR A 394 10.99 23.91 -0.27
C THR A 394 10.78 24.88 -1.44
N ASP A 395 11.16 26.14 -1.29
CA ASP A 395 10.90 27.18 -2.31
C ASP A 395 11.73 26.92 -3.58
N ARG A 396 12.99 26.55 -3.40
CA ARG A 396 13.88 26.16 -4.50
C ARG A 396 13.41 24.87 -5.17
N ALA A 397 12.98 23.88 -4.39
CA ALA A 397 12.45 22.62 -4.90
C ALA A 397 11.17 22.85 -5.72
N GLU A 398 10.26 23.73 -5.28
CA GLU A 398 9.08 24.07 -6.06
C GLU A 398 9.41 24.79 -7.37
N LYS A 399 10.36 25.73 -7.36
CA LYS A 399 10.81 26.41 -8.60
C LYS A 399 11.40 25.42 -9.60
N LEU A 400 12.25 24.50 -9.14
CA LEU A 400 12.83 23.44 -9.98
C LEU A 400 11.75 22.48 -10.49
N ALA A 401 10.82 22.08 -9.64
CA ALA A 401 9.72 21.19 -10.01
C ALA A 401 8.81 21.82 -11.07
N ARG A 402 8.45 23.10 -10.94
CA ARG A 402 7.67 23.81 -11.97
C ARG A 402 8.42 23.90 -13.29
N ALA A 403 9.72 24.13 -13.27
CA ALA A 403 10.54 24.10 -14.49
C ALA A 403 10.53 22.72 -15.16
N GLN A 404 10.59 21.64 -14.39
CA GLN A 404 10.49 20.27 -14.92
C GLN A 404 9.09 19.95 -15.47
N LEU A 405 8.04 20.39 -14.79
CA LEU A 405 6.65 20.23 -15.26
C LEU A 405 6.39 21.03 -16.54
N ALA A 406 6.91 22.24 -16.64
CA ALA A 406 6.83 23.05 -17.86
C ALA A 406 7.52 22.34 -19.05
N ALA A 407 8.68 21.74 -18.79
CA ALA A 407 9.46 21.03 -19.81
C ALA A 407 8.78 19.75 -20.35
N VAL A 408 7.80 19.20 -19.64
CA VAL A 408 6.98 18.06 -20.09
C VAL A 408 5.55 18.48 -20.47
N GLY A 409 5.27 19.80 -20.54
CA GLY A 409 3.96 20.34 -20.88
C GLY A 409 2.87 20.14 -19.82
N MET A 410 3.26 20.05 -18.54
CA MET A 410 2.34 19.74 -17.44
C MET A 410 2.14 20.89 -16.44
N GLN A 411 2.60 22.10 -16.75
CA GLN A 411 2.56 23.26 -15.86
C GLN A 411 1.14 23.66 -15.41
N THR A 412 0.15 23.53 -16.30
CA THR A 412 -1.25 23.89 -15.99
C THR A 412 -1.94 22.88 -15.05
N LEU A 413 -1.35 21.69 -14.89
CA LEU A 413 -1.92 20.59 -14.12
C LEU A 413 -1.24 20.41 -12.75
N GLU A 414 -0.39 21.35 -12.31
CA GLU A 414 0.43 21.23 -11.09
C GLU A 414 -0.36 20.96 -9.81
N LYS A 415 -1.61 21.46 -9.72
CA LYS A 415 -2.50 21.28 -8.56
C LYS A 415 -3.33 19.99 -8.61
N ARG A 416 -3.44 19.34 -9.79
CA ARG A 416 -4.18 18.09 -9.93
C ARG A 416 -3.51 16.94 -9.20
N ARG A 417 -4.32 15.91 -8.89
CA ARG A 417 -3.84 14.65 -8.32
C ARG A 417 -3.70 13.58 -9.41
N PRO A 418 -2.90 12.51 -9.19
CA PRO A 418 -2.66 11.46 -10.18
C PRO A 418 -3.93 10.82 -10.78
N HIS A 419 -4.98 10.64 -9.98
CA HIS A 419 -6.26 10.08 -10.46
C HIS A 419 -7.02 10.99 -11.45
N GLN A 420 -6.66 12.27 -11.54
CA GLN A 420 -7.25 13.26 -12.44
C GLN A 420 -6.47 13.39 -13.77
N LEU A 421 -5.47 12.53 -13.98
CA LEU A 421 -4.58 12.54 -15.13
C LEU A 421 -4.85 11.33 -16.03
N SER A 422 -4.71 11.53 -17.36
CA SER A 422 -4.64 10.42 -18.31
C SER A 422 -3.37 9.59 -18.13
N GLY A 423 -3.28 8.39 -18.72
CA GLY A 423 -2.10 7.53 -18.68
C GLY A 423 -0.83 8.26 -19.15
N GLY A 424 -0.89 8.91 -20.31
CA GLY A 424 0.23 9.69 -20.85
C GLY A 424 0.62 10.89 -19.98
N GLN A 425 -0.37 11.58 -19.38
CA GLN A 425 -0.09 12.67 -18.44
C GLN A 425 0.62 12.16 -17.17
N LYS A 426 0.19 11.00 -16.63
CA LYS A 426 0.88 10.36 -15.50
C LYS A 426 2.33 10.05 -15.85
N GLN A 427 2.58 9.51 -17.03
CA GLN A 427 3.92 9.17 -17.49
C GLN A 427 4.81 10.41 -17.64
N ARG A 428 4.28 11.50 -18.22
CA ARG A 428 5.00 12.79 -18.29
C ARG A 428 5.38 13.33 -16.92
N VAL A 429 4.48 13.25 -15.94
CA VAL A 429 4.77 13.65 -14.56
C VAL A 429 5.81 12.75 -13.93
N ALA A 430 5.79 11.44 -14.19
CA ALA A 430 6.81 10.50 -13.70
C ALA A 430 8.19 10.80 -14.28
N ILE A 431 8.26 11.13 -15.58
CA ILE A 431 9.51 11.58 -16.21
C ILE A 431 10.00 12.89 -15.57
N ALA A 432 9.11 13.89 -15.40
CA ALA A 432 9.48 15.14 -14.72
C ALA A 432 10.02 14.89 -13.31
N ARG A 433 9.37 14.00 -12.54
CA ARG A 433 9.80 13.59 -11.19
C ARG A 433 11.17 12.92 -11.21
N ALA A 434 11.38 12.00 -12.15
CA ALA A 434 12.62 11.26 -12.31
C ALA A 434 13.78 12.18 -12.71
N MET A 435 13.58 13.04 -13.69
CA MET A 435 14.62 13.93 -14.21
C MET A 435 14.91 15.12 -13.29
N ALA A 436 14.00 15.47 -12.38
CA ALA A 436 14.20 16.55 -11.42
C ALA A 436 15.40 16.33 -10.49
N ILE A 437 15.72 15.09 -10.16
CA ILE A 437 16.83 14.73 -9.29
C ILE A 437 18.16 14.55 -10.04
N GLU A 438 18.19 14.79 -11.35
CA GLU A 438 19.37 14.61 -12.21
C GLU A 438 20.03 13.23 -11.97
N PRO A 439 19.37 12.11 -12.39
CA PRO A 439 19.84 10.77 -12.08
C PRO A 439 21.14 10.42 -12.80
N ASP A 440 21.99 9.63 -12.16
CA ASP A 440 23.20 9.06 -12.77
C ASP A 440 22.84 7.80 -13.60
N VAL A 441 21.77 7.08 -13.20
CA VAL A 441 21.29 5.86 -13.83
C VAL A 441 19.76 5.92 -14.00
N VAL A 442 19.30 5.59 -15.20
CA VAL A 442 17.87 5.55 -15.55
C VAL A 442 17.49 4.12 -15.93
N LEU A 443 16.60 3.53 -15.17
CA LEU A 443 16.01 2.22 -15.43
C LEU A 443 14.61 2.41 -15.99
N LEU A 444 14.31 1.82 -17.15
CA LEU A 444 13.05 1.92 -17.85
C LEU A 444 12.44 0.51 -18.00
N ASP A 445 11.27 0.28 -17.41
CA ASP A 445 10.56 -1.01 -17.52
C ASP A 445 9.26 -0.79 -18.31
N GLU A 446 9.31 -0.99 -19.60
CA GLU A 446 8.22 -0.82 -20.57
C GLU A 446 7.46 0.52 -20.44
N PRO A 447 8.13 1.67 -20.39
CA PRO A 447 7.52 2.95 -20.03
C PRO A 447 6.47 3.44 -21.05
N MET A 448 6.40 2.84 -22.23
CA MET A 448 5.48 3.23 -23.33
C MET A 448 4.34 2.23 -23.57
N ALA A 449 4.33 1.06 -22.92
CA ALA A 449 3.47 -0.09 -23.26
C ALA A 449 1.95 0.17 -23.21
N SER A 450 1.50 1.21 -22.51
CA SER A 450 0.07 1.51 -22.33
C SER A 450 -0.35 2.85 -22.93
N LEU A 451 0.43 3.38 -23.87
CA LEU A 451 0.23 4.72 -24.43
C LEU A 451 -0.17 4.66 -25.91
N ASP A 452 -0.98 5.62 -26.32
CA ASP A 452 -1.27 5.85 -27.73
C ASP A 452 0.03 6.17 -28.49
N VAL A 453 0.09 5.79 -29.77
CA VAL A 453 1.31 5.89 -30.62
C VAL A 453 1.88 7.31 -30.62
N GLU A 454 1.03 8.33 -30.82
CA GLU A 454 1.47 9.73 -30.85
C GLU A 454 2.08 10.18 -29.51
N VAL A 455 1.49 9.74 -28.39
CA VAL A 455 1.98 10.04 -27.05
C VAL A 455 3.30 9.33 -26.77
N ALA A 456 3.44 8.08 -27.22
CA ALA A 456 4.67 7.30 -27.09
C ALA A 456 5.82 7.95 -27.87
N ASP A 457 5.60 8.38 -29.11
CA ASP A 457 6.61 9.06 -29.94
C ASP A 457 7.10 10.38 -29.28
N GLN A 458 6.18 11.18 -28.76
CA GLN A 458 6.54 12.41 -28.03
C GLN A 458 7.35 12.11 -26.76
N LEU A 459 7.03 11.05 -26.05
CA LEU A 459 7.75 10.66 -24.83
C LEU A 459 9.14 10.09 -25.14
N ARG A 460 9.31 9.35 -26.25
CA ARG A 460 10.63 8.90 -26.75
C ARG A 460 11.57 10.07 -26.99
N LEU A 461 11.09 11.08 -27.71
CA LEU A 461 11.86 12.30 -27.97
C LEU A 461 12.23 13.02 -26.66
N LEU A 462 11.26 13.16 -25.76
CA LEU A 462 11.45 13.80 -24.46
C LEU A 462 12.49 13.04 -23.62
N LEU A 463 12.41 11.70 -23.55
CA LEU A 463 13.37 10.88 -22.82
C LEU A 463 14.77 11.03 -23.41
N ARG A 464 14.92 10.92 -24.72
CA ARG A 464 16.21 11.09 -25.41
C ARG A 464 16.89 12.43 -25.06
N GLU A 465 16.11 13.52 -25.04
CA GLU A 465 16.64 14.84 -24.69
C GLU A 465 16.98 15.00 -23.21
N ARG A 466 16.25 14.28 -22.32
CA ARG A 466 16.33 14.46 -20.88
C ARG A 466 17.30 13.53 -20.19
N ILE A 467 17.51 12.33 -20.70
CA ILE A 467 18.42 11.34 -20.13
C ILE A 467 19.88 11.84 -20.17
N GLY A 468 20.25 12.59 -21.21
CA GLY A 468 21.61 13.17 -21.33
C GLY A 468 22.67 12.09 -21.32
N GLY A 469 23.67 12.20 -20.45
CA GLY A 469 24.76 11.22 -20.28
C GLY A 469 24.53 10.16 -19.21
N ALA A 470 23.31 10.00 -18.68
CA ALA A 470 23.01 8.97 -17.69
C ALA A 470 23.14 7.56 -18.28
N THR A 471 23.65 6.59 -17.50
CA THR A 471 23.63 5.18 -17.91
C THR A 471 22.19 4.70 -17.92
N THR A 472 21.70 4.22 -19.07
CA THR A 472 20.31 3.86 -19.26
C THR A 472 20.16 2.39 -19.55
N ILE A 473 19.32 1.70 -18.79
CA ILE A 473 18.94 0.31 -19.05
C ILE A 473 17.42 0.26 -19.22
N GLN A 474 16.97 -0.19 -20.40
CA GLN A 474 15.55 -0.27 -20.70
C GLN A 474 15.10 -1.70 -21.02
N VAL A 475 13.93 -2.07 -20.54
CA VAL A 475 13.17 -3.23 -21.00
C VAL A 475 12.12 -2.74 -21.97
N THR A 476 12.07 -3.32 -23.15
CA THR A 476 11.07 -3.00 -24.17
C THR A 476 10.74 -4.20 -25.03
N HIS A 477 9.57 -4.16 -25.66
CA HIS A 477 9.13 -5.07 -26.74
C HIS A 477 8.94 -4.32 -28.06
N ASP A 478 9.41 -3.08 -28.13
CA ASP A 478 9.28 -2.23 -29.31
C ASP A 478 10.67 -1.82 -29.84
N LEU A 479 10.91 -2.12 -31.12
CA LEU A 479 12.17 -1.75 -31.80
C LEU A 479 12.33 -0.22 -31.89
N THR A 480 11.23 0.51 -31.96
CA THR A 480 11.24 1.97 -32.00
C THR A 480 11.88 2.59 -30.75
N ASP A 481 11.69 1.97 -29.57
CA ASP A 481 12.33 2.38 -28.32
C ASP A 481 13.85 2.18 -28.36
N VAL A 482 14.29 1.05 -28.95
CA VAL A 482 15.71 0.69 -29.09
C VAL A 482 16.42 1.70 -30.00
N ILE A 483 15.80 2.03 -31.13
CA ILE A 483 16.31 2.99 -32.12
C ILE A 483 16.33 4.40 -31.53
N ALA A 484 15.27 4.80 -30.83
CA ALA A 484 15.13 6.14 -30.27
C ALA A 484 16.26 6.51 -29.31
N LEU A 485 16.75 5.56 -28.51
CA LEU A 485 17.85 5.76 -27.55
C LEU A 485 19.22 5.26 -28.07
N ASP A 486 19.28 4.77 -29.32
CA ASP A 486 20.50 4.25 -29.92
C ASP A 486 21.21 3.21 -29.05
N CYS A 487 20.46 2.15 -28.67
CA CYS A 487 20.86 1.21 -27.62
C CYS A 487 21.83 0.12 -28.09
N GLN A 488 22.72 -0.33 -27.18
CA GLN A 488 23.20 -1.71 -27.20
C GLN A 488 22.04 -2.64 -26.83
N VAL A 489 22.05 -3.84 -27.37
CA VAL A 489 21.00 -4.85 -27.15
C VAL A 489 21.57 -6.06 -26.43
N VAL A 490 20.84 -6.52 -25.42
CA VAL A 490 21.07 -7.78 -24.72
C VAL A 490 19.80 -8.62 -24.84
N VAL A 491 19.91 -9.79 -25.46
CA VAL A 491 18.81 -10.72 -25.63
C VAL A 491 18.85 -11.78 -24.54
N LEU A 492 17.73 -11.92 -23.82
CA LEU A 492 17.56 -12.86 -22.72
C LEU A 492 16.60 -13.97 -23.11
N LYS A 493 16.95 -15.22 -22.83
CA LYS A 493 16.09 -16.40 -22.93
C LYS A 493 16.30 -17.29 -21.71
N HIS A 494 15.20 -17.74 -21.10
CA HIS A 494 15.25 -18.65 -19.93
C HIS A 494 16.23 -18.22 -18.83
N GLY A 495 16.30 -16.91 -18.57
CA GLY A 495 17.15 -16.35 -17.52
C GLY A 495 18.63 -16.25 -17.85
N GLN A 496 19.03 -16.46 -19.11
CA GLN A 496 20.42 -16.39 -19.58
C GLN A 496 20.54 -15.40 -20.75
N VAL A 497 21.74 -14.84 -20.91
CA VAL A 497 22.09 -13.99 -22.05
C VAL A 497 22.40 -14.88 -23.25
N THR A 498 21.66 -14.69 -24.35
CA THR A 498 21.89 -15.48 -25.60
C THR A 498 22.64 -14.69 -26.66
N GLN A 499 22.42 -13.37 -26.72
CA GLN A 499 23.09 -12.50 -27.68
C GLN A 499 23.35 -11.12 -27.07
N ARG A 500 24.41 -10.46 -27.53
CA ARG A 500 24.76 -9.08 -27.14
C ARG A 500 25.44 -8.40 -28.33
N GLY A 501 25.04 -7.16 -28.61
CA GLY A 501 25.66 -6.38 -29.69
C GLY A 501 24.98 -5.02 -29.86
N TYR A 502 25.40 -4.27 -30.86
CA TYR A 502 24.73 -3.04 -31.23
C TYR A 502 23.46 -3.37 -32.01
N TRP A 503 22.40 -2.57 -31.85
CA TRP A 503 21.10 -2.92 -32.44
C TRP A 503 21.15 -3.07 -33.98
N ARG A 504 21.94 -2.24 -34.69
CA ARG A 504 22.08 -2.31 -36.14
C ARG A 504 22.62 -3.67 -36.59
N ASP A 505 23.71 -4.12 -35.95
CA ASP A 505 24.37 -5.39 -36.31
C ASP A 505 23.49 -6.60 -36.01
N LEU A 506 22.78 -6.55 -34.86
CA LEU A 506 21.94 -7.68 -34.42
C LEU A 506 20.64 -7.83 -35.22
N PHE A 507 20.09 -6.76 -35.79
CA PHE A 507 18.81 -6.80 -36.50
C PHE A 507 19.00 -7.00 -38.02
N GLU A 508 20.16 -6.70 -38.59
CA GLU A 508 20.45 -6.91 -40.03
C GLU A 508 20.66 -8.37 -40.39
N GLU A 509 21.34 -9.17 -39.54
CA GLU A 509 21.73 -10.57 -39.86
C GLU A 509 21.19 -11.60 -38.84
N THR A 510 20.07 -11.31 -38.17
CA THR A 510 19.63 -12.20 -37.09
C THR A 510 18.99 -13.51 -37.59
N GLN A 511 19.45 -14.65 -37.05
CA GLN A 511 18.77 -15.95 -37.14
C GLN A 511 17.79 -16.19 -35.99
N ASP A 512 17.73 -15.28 -34.99
CA ASP A 512 16.86 -15.41 -33.84
C ASP A 512 15.41 -15.10 -34.19
N ARG A 513 14.52 -16.09 -34.05
CA ARG A 513 13.08 -15.95 -34.34
C ARG A 513 12.42 -14.78 -33.60
N PHE A 514 12.83 -14.49 -32.37
CA PHE A 514 12.28 -13.41 -31.57
C PHE A 514 12.66 -12.03 -32.15
N LEU A 515 13.92 -11.84 -32.50
CA LEU A 515 14.40 -10.61 -33.14
C LEU A 515 13.78 -10.42 -34.53
N GLN A 516 13.66 -11.49 -35.33
CA GLN A 516 12.98 -11.48 -36.63
C GLN A 516 11.51 -11.03 -36.51
N GLN A 517 10.80 -11.51 -35.48
CA GLN A 517 9.41 -11.09 -35.22
C GLN A 517 9.32 -9.62 -34.85
N LEU A 518 10.26 -9.10 -34.03
CA LEU A 518 10.33 -7.67 -33.67
C LEU A 518 10.58 -6.79 -34.90
N THR A 519 11.52 -7.18 -35.75
CA THR A 519 11.82 -6.47 -37.00
C THR A 519 10.61 -6.45 -37.93
N ARG A 520 9.96 -7.60 -38.13
CA ARG A 520 8.77 -7.73 -38.97
C ARG A 520 7.60 -6.87 -38.44
N LYS A 521 7.39 -6.84 -37.12
CA LYS A 521 6.38 -5.99 -36.49
C LYS A 521 6.66 -4.50 -36.76
N ALA A 522 7.90 -4.06 -36.57
CA ALA A 522 8.30 -2.67 -36.82
C ALA A 522 8.14 -2.27 -38.29
N GLN A 523 8.42 -3.17 -39.22
CA GLN A 523 8.20 -2.94 -40.66
C GLN A 523 6.71 -2.81 -41.00
N LEU A 524 5.85 -3.64 -40.42
CA LEU A 524 4.39 -3.57 -40.59
C LEU A 524 3.83 -2.26 -40.02
N ASP A 525 4.26 -1.87 -38.84
CA ASP A 525 3.82 -0.61 -38.20
C ASP A 525 4.26 0.64 -38.99
N ASN A 526 5.43 0.59 -39.66
CA ASN A 526 5.89 1.64 -40.55
C ASN A 526 5.23 1.61 -41.96
N ALA A 527 4.76 0.45 -42.41
CA ALA A 527 4.05 0.33 -43.70
C ALA A 527 2.57 0.77 -43.62
N ILE A 528 2.02 0.82 -42.41
CA ILE A 528 0.65 1.28 -42.14
C ILE A 528 0.60 2.80 -41.88
N LYS A 529 1.74 3.45 -41.59
CA LYS A 529 1.91 4.91 -41.50
C LYS A 529 2.22 5.49 -42.88
#